data_3b589b23565c6a9ed8b268b130a4dca5
#
_entry.id   3b589b23565c6a9ed8b268b130a4dca5
#
_cell.length_a   1.000
_cell.length_b   1.000
_cell.length_c   1.000
_cell.angle_alpha   90.00
_cell.angle_beta   90.00
_cell.angle_gamma   90.00
#
_symmetry.space_group_name_H-M   'P 1'
#
loop_
_entity.id
_entity.type
_entity.pdbx_description
1 polymer ?
#
loop_
_entity_poly.entity_id
_entity_poly.type
_entity_poly.pdbx_seq_one_letter_code
_entity_poly.pdbx_strand_id
1 'polypeptide(L)'
;MKNEIYDSMLSRYDLTTEQNKRNAIFEVNQQVILAGLYSGGFFESAAFYGGTCLRIFHGLQRFSEDMDFSLLAQDDAFDFSKYFQPIVDAFALVGREVEIKKKDKKNFGKVESAFLKDNTDVYDVMFQTEKSIKIKIEVDTCPPLNFKTEQKLLLQPHSFMTRCFTLPDLFAGKMHALVYRAW
;
A
#
# COMPACT_ATOMS: atom_id res chain seq x y z
N MET A 1 -24.14 -9.97 5.18
CA MET A 1 -24.23 -10.45 3.78
C MET A 1 -22.84 -10.89 3.35
N LYS A 2 -22.67 -12.12 2.83
CA LYS A 2 -21.39 -12.51 2.18
C LYS A 2 -21.21 -11.60 0.97
N ASN A 3 -20.07 -10.94 0.87
CA ASN A 3 -19.77 -10.12 -0.30
C ASN A 3 -19.04 -10.98 -1.32
N GLU A 4 -19.73 -11.32 -2.41
CA GLU A 4 -19.23 -12.21 -3.45
C GLU A 4 -17.92 -11.73 -4.10
N ILE A 5 -17.71 -10.41 -4.17
CA ILE A 5 -16.49 -9.83 -4.75
C ILE A 5 -15.28 -10.15 -3.87
N TYR A 6 -15.38 -9.87 -2.56
CA TYR A 6 -14.29 -10.12 -1.63
C TYR A 6 -13.94 -11.60 -1.51
N ASP A 7 -14.99 -12.46 -1.42
CA ASP A 7 -14.82 -13.91 -1.38
C ASP A 7 -14.20 -14.44 -2.69
N SER A 8 -14.59 -13.89 -3.84
CA SER A 8 -13.98 -14.20 -5.15
C SER A 8 -12.52 -13.80 -5.24
N MET A 9 -12.14 -12.65 -4.66
CA MET A 9 -10.74 -12.24 -4.59
C MET A 9 -9.91 -13.22 -3.74
N LEU A 10 -10.42 -13.61 -2.57
CA LEU A 10 -9.74 -14.55 -1.67
C LEU A 10 -9.60 -15.94 -2.28
N SER A 11 -10.58 -16.42 -3.06
CA SER A 11 -10.58 -17.77 -3.66
C SER A 11 -9.43 -18.02 -4.63
N ARG A 12 -8.70 -16.99 -5.04
CA ARG A 12 -7.52 -17.09 -5.91
C ARG A 12 -6.25 -17.48 -5.18
N TYR A 13 -6.28 -17.50 -3.85
CA TYR A 13 -5.13 -17.78 -3.00
C TYR A 13 -5.27 -19.16 -2.38
N ASP A 14 -4.13 -19.75 -2.04
CA ASP A 14 -4.09 -20.91 -1.17
C ASP A 14 -4.48 -20.48 0.26
N LEU A 15 -5.56 -21.07 0.77
CA LEU A 15 -6.09 -20.78 2.12
C LEU A 15 -5.92 -21.97 3.07
N THR A 16 -5.04 -22.92 2.77
CA THR A 16 -4.89 -24.18 3.52
C THR A 16 -4.28 -24.00 4.89
N THR A 17 -3.43 -22.99 5.08
CA THR A 17 -2.82 -22.69 6.37
C THR A 17 -3.27 -21.32 6.88
N GLU A 18 -3.25 -21.12 8.21
CA GLU A 18 -3.58 -19.80 8.79
C GLU A 18 -2.64 -18.69 8.30
N GLN A 19 -1.36 -19.00 8.05
CA GLN A 19 -0.42 -18.03 7.49
C GLN A 19 -0.79 -17.65 6.06
N ASN A 20 -1.11 -18.62 5.20
CA ASN A 20 -1.54 -18.37 3.82
C ASN A 20 -2.82 -17.55 3.78
N LYS A 21 -3.78 -17.89 4.63
CA LYS A 21 -5.04 -17.16 4.78
C LYS A 21 -4.79 -15.71 5.22
N ARG A 22 -3.93 -15.50 6.23
CA ARG A 22 -3.54 -14.17 6.67
C ARG A 22 -2.89 -13.37 5.52
N ASN A 23 -1.94 -13.97 4.81
CA ASN A 23 -1.27 -13.34 3.66
C ASN A 23 -2.24 -12.97 2.54
N ALA A 24 -3.19 -13.85 2.22
CA ALA A 24 -4.23 -13.60 1.23
C ALA A 24 -5.12 -12.40 1.62
N ILE A 25 -5.53 -12.33 2.89
CA ILE A 25 -6.33 -11.22 3.40
C ILE A 25 -5.54 -9.89 3.29
N PHE A 26 -4.24 -9.89 3.63
CA PHE A 26 -3.41 -8.70 3.45
C PHE A 26 -3.39 -8.24 1.98
N GLU A 27 -3.08 -9.16 1.05
CA GLU A 27 -2.93 -8.82 -0.37
C GLU A 27 -4.26 -8.38 -1.01
N VAL A 28 -5.37 -9.03 -0.66
CA VAL A 28 -6.72 -8.60 -1.10
C VAL A 28 -7.04 -7.20 -0.58
N ASN A 29 -6.82 -6.93 0.68
CA ASN A 29 -7.06 -5.60 1.25
C ASN A 29 -6.16 -4.52 0.64
N GLN A 30 -4.90 -4.84 0.33
CA GLN A 30 -3.99 -3.93 -0.38
C GLN A 30 -4.51 -3.59 -1.79
N GLN A 31 -5.08 -4.55 -2.51
CA GLN A 31 -5.69 -4.30 -3.82
C GLN A 31 -6.94 -3.40 -3.70
N VAL A 32 -7.75 -3.56 -2.66
CA VAL A 32 -8.91 -2.68 -2.41
C VAL A 32 -8.44 -1.26 -2.06
N ILE A 33 -7.37 -1.10 -1.26
CA ILE A 33 -6.77 0.21 -0.99
C ILE A 33 -6.31 0.87 -2.30
N LEU A 34 -5.61 0.14 -3.17
CA LEU A 34 -5.18 0.66 -4.48
C LEU A 34 -6.35 1.12 -5.34
N ALA A 35 -7.48 0.39 -5.33
CA ALA A 35 -8.69 0.78 -6.04
C ALA A 35 -9.29 2.08 -5.48
N GLY A 36 -9.35 2.23 -4.16
CA GLY A 36 -9.80 3.46 -3.50
C GLY A 36 -8.90 4.65 -3.82
N LEU A 37 -7.59 4.45 -3.77
CA LEU A 37 -6.60 5.47 -4.14
C LEU A 37 -6.74 5.90 -5.61
N TYR A 38 -6.95 4.94 -6.51
CA TYR A 38 -7.23 5.24 -7.92
C TYR A 38 -8.50 6.08 -8.08
N SER A 39 -9.60 5.67 -7.45
CA SER A 39 -10.87 6.40 -7.50
C SER A 39 -10.77 7.82 -6.94
N GLY A 40 -9.89 8.04 -5.96
CA GLY A 40 -9.58 9.35 -5.39
C GLY A 40 -8.60 10.20 -6.21
N GLY A 41 -8.08 9.70 -7.35
CA GLY A 41 -7.12 10.44 -8.18
C GLY A 41 -5.69 10.48 -7.61
N PHE A 42 -5.36 9.63 -6.62
CA PHE A 42 -4.05 9.64 -5.95
C PHE A 42 -2.88 9.46 -6.93
N PHE A 43 -3.04 8.60 -7.92
CA PHE A 43 -2.00 8.28 -8.91
C PHE A 43 -1.72 9.38 -9.93
N GLU A 44 -2.43 10.50 -9.87
CA GLU A 44 -2.09 11.72 -10.63
C GLU A 44 -0.83 12.39 -10.05
N SER A 45 -0.65 12.31 -8.72
CA SER A 45 0.43 12.97 -7.99
C SER A 45 1.42 12.04 -7.29
N ALA A 46 1.16 10.73 -7.28
CA ALA A 46 1.96 9.74 -6.57
C ALA A 46 2.18 8.46 -7.37
N ALA A 47 3.17 7.67 -6.97
CA ALA A 47 3.45 6.35 -7.53
C ALA A 47 3.67 5.32 -6.42
N PHE A 48 3.22 4.10 -6.67
CA PHE A 48 3.39 2.94 -5.80
C PHE A 48 4.76 2.31 -6.01
N TYR A 49 5.44 1.96 -4.92
CA TYR A 49 6.75 1.33 -4.98
C TYR A 49 6.93 0.31 -3.83
N GLY A 50 8.14 -0.12 -3.57
CA GLY A 50 8.44 -0.98 -2.43
C GLY A 50 8.15 -2.47 -2.63
N GLY A 51 8.07 -3.19 -1.50
CA GLY A 51 7.92 -4.65 -1.49
C GLY A 51 6.58 -5.13 -2.01
N THR A 52 5.53 -4.46 -1.64
CA THR A 52 4.15 -4.81 -2.02
C THR A 52 3.91 -4.55 -3.52
N CYS A 53 4.51 -3.49 -4.08
CA CYS A 53 4.51 -3.25 -5.52
C CYS A 53 5.18 -4.39 -6.29
N LEU A 54 6.36 -4.84 -5.83
CA LEU A 54 7.05 -6.00 -6.41
C LEU A 54 6.22 -7.28 -6.28
N ARG A 55 5.52 -7.47 -5.17
CA ARG A 55 4.66 -8.64 -4.95
C ARG A 55 3.48 -8.66 -5.91
N ILE A 56 2.72 -7.56 -5.97
CA ILE A 56 1.47 -7.50 -6.73
C ILE A 56 1.73 -7.49 -8.24
N PHE A 57 2.74 -6.75 -8.71
CA PHE A 57 2.94 -6.50 -10.15
C PHE A 57 4.11 -7.26 -10.78
N HIS A 58 5.03 -7.81 -9.98
CA HIS A 58 6.24 -8.46 -10.49
C HIS A 58 6.47 -9.88 -9.94
N GLY A 59 5.48 -10.45 -9.24
CA GLY A 59 5.51 -11.84 -8.80
C GLY A 59 6.53 -12.16 -7.71
N LEU A 60 6.91 -11.18 -6.87
CA LEU A 60 7.78 -11.45 -5.74
C LEU A 60 7.14 -12.50 -4.83
N GLN A 61 7.84 -13.61 -4.57
CA GLN A 61 7.30 -14.72 -3.79
C GLN A 61 7.03 -14.37 -2.31
N ARG A 62 7.82 -13.45 -1.75
CA ARG A 62 7.66 -13.00 -0.38
C ARG A 62 6.46 -12.04 -0.25
N PHE A 63 5.58 -12.30 0.70
CA PHE A 63 4.53 -11.36 1.09
C PHE A 63 5.13 -10.10 1.74
N SER A 64 4.42 -8.99 1.57
CA SER A 64 4.77 -7.68 2.13
C SER A 64 3.52 -7.08 2.77
N GLU A 65 3.66 -6.52 3.97
CA GLU A 65 2.52 -5.99 4.74
C GLU A 65 2.31 -4.50 4.52
N ASP A 66 3.38 -3.73 4.31
CA ASP A 66 3.35 -2.29 4.16
C ASP A 66 3.09 -1.87 2.70
N MET A 67 2.50 -0.70 2.52
CA MET A 67 2.29 -0.09 1.21
C MET A 67 3.07 1.22 1.13
N ASP A 68 4.05 1.26 0.23
CA ASP A 68 4.97 2.38 0.06
C ASP A 68 4.57 3.22 -1.16
N PHE A 69 4.40 4.52 -0.97
CA PHE A 69 4.12 5.48 -2.02
C PHE A 69 5.10 6.64 -1.99
N SER A 70 5.41 7.18 -3.16
CA SER A 70 6.21 8.39 -3.29
C SER A 70 5.45 9.41 -4.14
N LEU A 71 5.46 10.66 -3.74
CA LEU A 71 4.98 11.73 -4.60
C LEU A 71 5.84 11.82 -5.87
N LEU A 72 5.29 12.36 -6.96
CA LEU A 72 6.00 12.59 -8.22
C LEU A 72 6.88 13.84 -8.15
N ALA A 73 6.53 14.78 -7.28
CA ALA A 73 7.26 16.00 -6.98
C ALA A 73 7.17 16.28 -5.48
N GLN A 74 8.15 16.99 -4.94
CA GLN A 74 8.12 17.39 -3.53
C GLN A 74 6.90 18.27 -3.26
N ASP A 75 6.18 17.95 -2.20
CA ASP A 75 5.03 18.72 -1.71
C ASP A 75 4.96 18.62 -0.18
N ASP A 76 5.45 19.65 0.50
CA ASP A 76 5.47 19.71 1.96
C ASP A 76 4.07 19.99 2.55
N ALA A 77 3.12 20.43 1.72
CA ALA A 77 1.72 20.67 2.09
C ALA A 77 0.80 19.50 1.73
N PHE A 78 1.35 18.38 1.26
CA PHE A 78 0.58 17.21 0.86
C PHE A 78 -0.27 16.68 2.02
N ASP A 79 -1.56 16.53 1.76
CA ASP A 79 -2.50 15.96 2.71
C ASP A 79 -3.13 14.67 2.15
N PHE A 80 -2.76 13.55 2.76
CA PHE A 80 -3.30 12.24 2.38
C PHE A 80 -4.74 12.04 2.86
N SER A 81 -5.23 12.83 3.82
CA SER A 81 -6.58 12.65 4.41
C SER A 81 -7.70 12.77 3.37
N LYS A 82 -7.48 13.51 2.28
CA LYS A 82 -8.43 13.62 1.16
C LYS A 82 -8.73 12.29 0.47
N TYR A 83 -7.88 11.27 0.65
CA TYR A 83 -8.05 9.93 0.09
C TYR A 83 -8.69 8.93 1.07
N PHE A 84 -8.95 9.33 2.31
CA PHE A 84 -9.57 8.44 3.29
C PHE A 84 -10.96 7.99 2.85
N GLN A 85 -11.80 8.92 2.44
CA GLN A 85 -13.16 8.59 2.01
C GLN A 85 -13.18 7.68 0.78
N PRO A 86 -12.44 7.94 -0.31
CA PRO A 86 -12.32 7.00 -1.43
C PRO A 86 -11.89 5.58 -1.03
N ILE A 87 -10.97 5.44 -0.08
CA ILE A 87 -10.56 4.12 0.43
C ILE A 87 -11.71 3.47 1.20
N VAL A 88 -12.37 4.20 2.11
CA VAL A 88 -13.51 3.70 2.88
C VAL A 88 -14.64 3.24 1.94
N ASP A 89 -14.94 4.03 0.91
CA ASP A 89 -15.96 3.71 -0.10
C ASP A 89 -15.60 2.43 -0.88
N ALA A 90 -14.32 2.26 -1.25
CA ALA A 90 -13.86 1.05 -1.91
C ALA A 90 -14.03 -0.20 -1.04
N PHE A 91 -13.79 -0.09 0.27
CA PHE A 91 -14.05 -1.20 1.21
C PHE A 91 -15.54 -1.45 1.40
N ALA A 92 -16.38 -0.42 1.44
CA ALA A 92 -17.83 -0.56 1.52
C ALA A 92 -18.39 -1.35 0.33
N LEU A 93 -17.87 -1.12 -0.88
CA LEU A 93 -18.26 -1.87 -2.10
C LEU A 93 -17.97 -3.37 -1.98
N VAL A 94 -16.93 -3.76 -1.25
CA VAL A 94 -16.60 -5.17 -0.98
C VAL A 94 -17.11 -5.64 0.38
N GLY A 95 -18.06 -4.91 1.00
CA GLY A 95 -18.74 -5.29 2.24
C GLY A 95 -17.85 -5.30 3.47
N ARG A 96 -16.83 -4.43 3.50
CA ARG A 96 -15.89 -4.29 4.61
C ARG A 96 -15.95 -2.89 5.20
N GLU A 97 -15.70 -2.79 6.49
CA GLU A 97 -15.61 -1.52 7.21
C GLU A 97 -14.18 -1.31 7.71
N VAL A 98 -13.65 -0.13 7.45
CA VAL A 98 -12.29 0.25 7.81
C VAL A 98 -12.26 1.61 8.49
N GLU A 99 -11.25 1.81 9.32
CA GLU A 99 -10.88 3.09 9.90
C GLU A 99 -9.45 3.43 9.51
N ILE A 100 -9.20 4.69 9.14
CA ILE A 100 -7.87 5.16 8.73
C ILE A 100 -7.43 6.24 9.71
N LYS A 101 -6.21 6.09 10.26
CA LYS A 101 -5.63 7.06 11.20
C LYS A 101 -4.23 7.47 10.74
N LYS A 102 -3.95 8.77 10.81
CA LYS A 102 -2.57 9.26 10.70
C LYS A 102 -1.81 8.86 11.97
N LYS A 103 -0.62 8.32 11.81
CA LYS A 103 0.26 7.96 12.92
C LYS A 103 1.15 9.16 13.27
N ASP A 104 1.07 9.64 14.50
CA ASP A 104 1.96 10.69 14.95
C ASP A 104 3.41 10.19 15.05
N LYS A 105 4.37 10.95 14.50
CA LYS A 105 5.80 10.62 14.53
C LYS A 105 6.34 10.40 15.95
N LYS A 106 5.71 11.00 16.96
CA LYS A 106 6.06 10.82 18.39
C LYS A 106 5.75 9.42 18.93
N ASN A 107 4.89 8.66 18.26
CA ASN A 107 4.45 7.32 18.65
C ASN A 107 5.24 6.19 17.97
N PHE A 108 6.28 6.52 17.20
CA PHE A 108 7.16 5.51 16.61
C PHE A 108 8.09 4.93 17.67
N GLY A 109 8.21 3.61 17.70
CA GLY A 109 9.27 2.93 18.46
C GLY A 109 10.66 3.35 17.95
N LYS A 110 11.69 3.24 18.80
CA LYS A 110 13.07 3.61 18.42
C LYS A 110 13.56 2.93 17.12
N VAL A 111 13.08 1.73 16.83
CA VAL A 111 13.43 0.98 15.62
C VAL A 111 12.67 1.51 14.40
N GLU A 112 11.36 1.78 14.53
CA GLU A 112 10.55 2.34 13.43
C GLU A 112 11.03 3.74 13.04
N SER A 113 11.34 4.60 14.02
CA SER A 113 11.80 5.97 13.76
C SER A 113 13.19 6.02 13.08
N ALA A 114 14.03 5.01 13.27
CA ALA A 114 15.36 4.93 12.64
C ALA A 114 15.28 4.62 11.13
N PHE A 115 14.15 4.11 10.64
CA PHE A 115 13.97 3.71 9.24
C PHE A 115 13.10 4.66 8.42
N LEU A 116 12.38 5.57 9.07
CA LEU A 116 11.54 6.56 8.39
C LEU A 116 12.37 7.80 8.07
N LYS A 117 12.31 8.26 6.82
CA LYS A 117 12.82 9.57 6.44
C LYS A 117 11.97 10.65 7.10
N ASP A 118 12.55 11.81 7.39
CA ASP A 118 11.85 12.95 8.02
C ASP A 118 10.58 13.38 7.24
N ASN A 119 10.59 13.16 5.93
CA ASN A 119 9.54 13.55 4.99
C ASN A 119 8.56 12.40 4.65
N THR A 120 8.48 11.35 5.47
CA THR A 120 7.52 10.25 5.28
C THR A 120 6.34 10.41 6.21
N ASP A 121 5.14 10.50 5.65
CA ASP A 121 3.88 10.43 6.38
C ASP A 121 3.42 8.97 6.48
N VAL A 122 2.90 8.57 7.64
CA VAL A 122 2.48 7.19 7.93
C VAL A 122 1.03 7.15 8.36
N TYR A 123 0.29 6.21 7.79
CA TYR A 123 -1.14 6.00 8.06
C TYR A 123 -1.42 4.52 8.31
N ASP A 124 -2.32 4.24 9.23
CA ASP A 124 -2.77 2.89 9.56
C ASP A 124 -4.20 2.68 9.07
N VAL A 125 -4.44 1.63 8.27
CA VAL A 125 -5.77 1.14 7.90
C VAL A 125 -6.11 -0.04 8.77
N MET A 126 -7.17 0.09 9.59
CA MET A 126 -7.61 -0.88 10.56
C MET A 126 -8.97 -1.46 10.17
N PHE A 127 -9.16 -2.76 10.37
CA PHE A 127 -10.34 -3.51 9.98
C PHE A 127 -11.19 -3.87 11.19
N GLN A 128 -12.51 -3.69 11.09
CA GLN A 128 -13.42 -4.01 12.19
C GLN A 128 -13.59 -5.51 12.40
N THR A 129 -13.60 -6.28 11.31
CA THR A 129 -13.80 -7.73 11.31
C THR A 129 -12.51 -8.50 11.60
N GLU A 130 -11.37 -8.04 11.09
CA GLU A 130 -10.05 -8.65 11.29
C GLU A 130 -9.15 -7.73 12.14
N LYS A 131 -9.47 -7.56 13.42
CA LYS A 131 -8.74 -6.66 14.34
C LYS A 131 -7.24 -6.92 14.46
N SER A 132 -6.78 -8.12 14.10
CA SER A 132 -5.36 -8.49 14.06
C SER A 132 -4.64 -8.04 12.78
N ILE A 133 -5.38 -7.56 11.78
CA ILE A 133 -4.84 -7.09 10.51
C ILE A 133 -4.84 -5.57 10.50
N LYS A 134 -3.67 -5.03 10.19
CA LYS A 134 -3.46 -3.62 10.05
C LYS A 134 -2.51 -3.40 8.88
N ILE A 135 -2.89 -2.54 7.94
CA ILE A 135 -2.05 -2.19 6.81
C ILE A 135 -1.48 -0.80 7.03
N LYS A 136 -0.17 -0.70 6.99
CA LYS A 136 0.54 0.57 7.07
C LYS A 136 0.73 1.14 5.67
N ILE A 137 0.36 2.40 5.50
CA ILE A 137 0.60 3.18 4.29
C ILE A 137 1.68 4.22 4.62
N GLU A 138 2.74 4.22 3.84
CA GLU A 138 3.82 5.20 3.91
C GLU A 138 3.81 6.06 2.65
N VAL A 139 3.86 7.38 2.82
CA VAL A 139 3.91 8.33 1.70
C VAL A 139 5.15 9.20 1.86
N ASP A 140 6.13 9.02 0.96
CA ASP A 140 7.32 9.87 0.87
C ASP A 140 6.95 11.16 0.13
N THR A 141 6.98 12.29 0.84
CA THR A 141 6.65 13.61 0.29
C THR A 141 7.85 14.31 -0.36
N CYS A 142 9.05 13.72 -0.24
CA CYS A 142 10.28 14.19 -0.88
C CYS A 142 10.85 13.07 -1.77
N PRO A 143 10.33 12.93 -3.01
CA PRO A 143 10.65 11.82 -3.89
C PRO A 143 12.15 11.75 -4.24
N PRO A 144 12.69 10.56 -4.55
CA PRO A 144 14.04 10.44 -5.07
C PRO A 144 14.19 11.14 -6.42
N LEU A 145 15.41 11.57 -6.73
CA LEU A 145 15.70 12.21 -8.02
C LEU A 145 15.69 11.19 -9.17
N ASN A 146 15.20 11.63 -10.33
CA ASN A 146 15.33 10.91 -11.63
C ASN A 146 14.68 9.51 -11.68
N PHE A 147 13.71 9.20 -10.84
CA PHE A 147 12.95 7.96 -10.96
C PHE A 147 11.95 8.01 -12.13
N LYS A 148 11.64 6.85 -12.67
CA LYS A 148 10.65 6.67 -13.73
C LYS A 148 9.44 5.91 -13.24
N THR A 149 8.30 6.18 -13.84
CA THR A 149 7.05 5.48 -13.52
C THR A 149 6.47 4.81 -14.76
N GLU A 150 5.69 3.76 -14.54
CA GLU A 150 4.90 3.07 -15.54
C GLU A 150 3.47 2.83 -15.02
N GLN A 151 2.54 2.57 -15.93
CA GLN A 151 1.16 2.22 -15.59
C GLN A 151 1.02 0.69 -15.59
N LYS A 152 0.46 0.15 -14.51
CA LYS A 152 0.17 -1.28 -14.35
C LYS A 152 -1.33 -1.47 -14.19
N LEU A 153 -1.90 -2.40 -14.95
CA LEU A 153 -3.30 -2.77 -14.84
C LEU A 153 -3.51 -3.73 -13.65
N LEU A 154 -4.46 -3.41 -12.78
CA LEU A 154 -4.99 -4.31 -11.77
C LEU A 154 -6.45 -4.65 -12.12
N LEU A 155 -6.83 -5.92 -11.96
CA LEU A 155 -8.14 -6.40 -12.39
C LEU A 155 -9.16 -6.50 -11.26
N GLN A 156 -8.72 -6.36 -10.01
CA GLN A 156 -9.55 -6.58 -8.83
C GLN A 156 -9.44 -5.40 -7.85
N PRO A 157 -10.52 -5.02 -7.17
CA PRO A 157 -11.90 -5.54 -7.22
C PRO A 157 -12.64 -5.21 -8.52
N HIS A 158 -12.13 -4.29 -9.31
CA HIS A 158 -12.52 -3.91 -10.68
C HIS A 158 -11.25 -3.50 -11.45
N SER A 159 -11.35 -3.34 -12.75
CA SER A 159 -10.16 -2.97 -13.56
C SER A 159 -9.80 -1.50 -13.37
N PHE A 160 -8.54 -1.22 -13.02
CA PHE A 160 -8.00 0.15 -12.92
C PHE A 160 -6.49 0.17 -13.15
N MET A 161 -5.95 1.36 -13.40
CA MET A 161 -4.52 1.57 -13.61
C MET A 161 -3.85 2.10 -12.35
N THR A 162 -2.72 1.50 -11.99
CA THR A 162 -1.87 1.94 -10.88
C THR A 162 -0.58 2.49 -11.44
N ARG A 163 -0.21 3.72 -11.07
CA ARG A 163 1.12 4.23 -11.38
C ARG A 163 2.13 3.64 -10.42
N CYS A 164 3.15 2.98 -10.95
CA CYS A 164 4.20 2.32 -10.19
C CYS A 164 5.57 2.85 -10.62
N PHE A 165 6.57 2.72 -9.75
CA PHE A 165 7.97 2.84 -10.17
C PHE A 165 8.29 1.75 -11.19
N THR A 166 9.18 2.05 -12.15
CA THR A 166 9.67 1.02 -13.07
C THR A 166 10.48 -0.04 -12.32
N LEU A 167 10.57 -1.24 -12.88
CA LEU A 167 11.30 -2.33 -12.23
C LEU A 167 12.77 -2.00 -11.89
N PRO A 168 13.54 -1.30 -12.76
CA PRO A 168 14.88 -0.82 -12.40
C PRO A 168 14.90 0.11 -11.17
N ASP A 169 13.94 1.02 -11.07
CA ASP A 169 13.86 1.96 -9.93
C ASP A 169 13.43 1.24 -8.64
N LEU A 170 12.52 0.26 -8.74
CA LEU A 170 12.16 -0.62 -7.62
C LEU A 170 13.39 -1.39 -7.10
N PHE A 171 14.21 -1.90 -8.02
CA PHE A 171 15.43 -2.61 -7.68
C PHE A 171 16.48 -1.68 -7.05
N ALA A 172 16.69 -0.49 -7.61
CA ALA A 172 17.58 0.52 -7.06
C ALA A 172 17.20 0.89 -5.62
N GLY A 173 15.92 1.06 -5.33
CA GLY A 173 15.42 1.28 -3.96
C GLY A 173 15.75 0.12 -3.01
N LYS A 174 15.67 -1.15 -3.47
CA LYS A 174 16.08 -2.31 -2.67
C LYS A 174 17.59 -2.36 -2.43
N MET A 175 18.39 -2.05 -3.43
CA MET A 175 19.84 -1.98 -3.30
C MET A 175 20.25 -0.86 -2.33
N HIS A 176 19.65 0.32 -2.43
CA HIS A 176 19.85 1.41 -1.48
C HIS A 176 19.54 0.96 -0.04
N ALA A 177 18.38 0.32 0.16
CA ALA A 177 18.02 -0.20 1.48
C ALA A 177 19.02 -1.24 2.01
N LEU A 178 19.55 -2.11 1.15
CA LEU A 178 20.55 -3.12 1.52
C LEU A 178 21.86 -2.49 1.99
N VAL A 179 22.29 -1.41 1.33
CA VAL A 179 23.59 -0.75 1.62
C VAL A 179 23.50 0.18 2.85
N TYR A 180 22.39 0.87 3.02
CA TYR A 180 22.29 1.95 4.01
C TYR A 180 21.48 1.60 5.27
N ARG A 181 20.77 0.47 5.31
CA ARG A 181 20.11 0.02 6.54
C ARG A 181 21.14 -0.69 7.44
N ALA A 182 21.18 -0.27 8.72
CA ALA A 182 21.85 -1.05 9.75
C ALA A 182 21.02 -2.32 10.02
N TRP A 183 21.59 -3.47 9.74
CA TRP A 183 20.96 -4.78 9.96
C TRP A 183 21.27 -5.30 11.35
#